data_4b49b4984149cf5e4e0eddae4eaa76a7
#
_entry.id   4b49b4984149cf5e4e0eddae4eaa76a7
#
_cell.length_a   1.000
_cell.length_b   1.000
_cell.length_c   1.000
_cell.angle_alpha   90.00
_cell.angle_beta   90.00
_cell.angle_gamma   90.00
#
_symmetry.space_group_name_H-M   'P 1'
#
loop_
_entity.id
_entity.type
_entity.pdbx_description
1 polymer ?
#
loop_
_entity_poly.entity_id
_entity_poly.type
_entity_poly.pdbx_seq_one_letter_code
_entity_poly.pdbx_strand_id
1 'polypeptide(L)'
;MISDYLDRLGGALSFDRALAHRVRVEIEDHLREGMAADPSPDRHGAEERAIAACGDPRALAAEFAVIALAKRTRRLGVGVFLGIAGVLIAMKARVAWYALMECVMSDDMRSAAAFVGSIDAGAFWTSLALGIAGAASLGGGRAPTPLPRMRRFRLLCAVATAALTVSVISDGVLTSIRLATAAASAPYFPVFSILFEISCTVVLIAMIRDLAQRTMFTAALQKM
;
A
#
# COMPACT_ATOMS: atom_id res chain seq x y z
N MET A 1 33.74 -4.60 -17.75
CA MET A 1 33.64 -3.74 -16.54
C MET A 1 32.25 -3.20 -16.35
N ILE A 2 31.60 -2.56 -17.35
CA ILE A 2 30.19 -2.10 -17.25
C ILE A 2 29.25 -3.24 -16.87
N SER A 3 29.38 -4.42 -17.52
CA SER A 3 28.54 -5.59 -17.20
C SER A 3 28.59 -5.97 -15.72
N ASP A 4 29.82 -6.04 -15.14
CA ASP A 4 30.01 -6.40 -13.73
C ASP A 4 29.45 -5.33 -12.78
N TYR A 5 29.54 -4.06 -13.18
CA TYR A 5 28.94 -2.95 -12.44
C TYR A 5 27.41 -3.08 -12.41
N LEU A 6 26.80 -3.30 -13.58
CA LEU A 6 25.35 -3.46 -13.73
C LEU A 6 24.84 -4.74 -13.03
N ASP A 7 25.62 -5.81 -13.01
CA ASP A 7 25.26 -7.06 -12.31
C ASP A 7 25.31 -6.87 -10.80
N ARG A 8 26.28 -6.13 -10.26
CA ARG A 8 26.33 -5.74 -8.84
C ARG A 8 25.17 -4.82 -8.46
N LEU A 9 24.86 -3.84 -9.31
CA LEU A 9 23.70 -2.94 -9.12
C LEU A 9 22.39 -3.71 -9.13
N GLY A 10 22.19 -4.58 -10.13
CA GLY A 10 21.00 -5.42 -10.25
C GLY A 10 20.86 -6.42 -9.09
N GLY A 11 21.98 -7.00 -8.64
CA GLY A 11 22.03 -7.89 -7.48
C GLY A 11 21.59 -7.20 -6.18
N ALA A 12 22.03 -5.94 -5.97
CA ALA A 12 21.60 -5.13 -4.84
C ALA A 12 20.09 -4.82 -4.86
N LEU A 13 19.47 -4.74 -6.04
CA LEU A 13 18.04 -4.50 -6.24
C LEU A 13 17.22 -5.78 -6.46
N SER A 14 17.76 -6.96 -6.20
CA SER A 14 17.14 -8.28 -6.48
C SER A 14 15.78 -8.49 -5.80
N PHE A 15 15.50 -7.78 -4.71
CA PHE A 15 14.19 -7.77 -4.03
C PHE A 15 13.06 -7.14 -4.84
N ASP A 16 13.36 -6.36 -5.90
CA ASP A 16 12.40 -5.77 -6.82
C ASP A 16 12.88 -5.88 -8.27
N ARG A 17 12.53 -7.00 -8.92
CA ARG A 17 12.96 -7.29 -10.31
C ARG A 17 12.60 -6.17 -11.29
N ALA A 18 11.43 -5.56 -11.14
CA ALA A 18 10.98 -4.49 -12.03
C ALA A 18 11.81 -3.21 -11.84
N LEU A 19 12.17 -2.89 -10.58
CA LEU A 19 13.07 -1.79 -10.27
C LEU A 19 14.48 -2.09 -10.79
N ALA A 20 15.02 -3.27 -10.51
CA ALA A 20 16.35 -3.71 -10.96
C ALA A 20 16.50 -3.60 -12.48
N HIS A 21 15.51 -4.10 -13.23
CA HIS A 21 15.54 -4.03 -14.70
C HIS A 21 15.52 -2.58 -15.20
N ARG A 22 14.63 -1.74 -14.67
CA ARG A 22 14.53 -0.33 -15.08
C ARG A 22 15.80 0.45 -14.77
N VAL A 23 16.34 0.29 -13.55
CA VAL A 23 17.56 0.98 -13.14
C VAL A 23 18.76 0.49 -13.94
N ARG A 24 18.83 -0.81 -14.26
CA ARG A 24 19.88 -1.37 -15.13
C ARG A 24 19.89 -0.69 -16.49
N VAL A 25 18.74 -0.59 -17.15
CA VAL A 25 18.61 0.04 -18.48
C VAL A 25 19.01 1.53 -18.41
N GLU A 26 18.48 2.26 -17.43
CA GLU A 26 18.76 3.68 -17.24
C GLU A 26 20.26 3.96 -17.01
N ILE A 27 20.90 3.16 -16.15
CA ILE A 27 22.32 3.34 -15.86
C ILE A 27 23.21 2.85 -17.00
N GLU A 28 22.81 1.78 -17.72
CA GLU A 28 23.53 1.31 -18.90
C GLU A 28 23.55 2.39 -19.99
N ASP A 29 22.43 3.04 -20.24
CA ASP A 29 22.35 4.14 -21.20
C ASP A 29 23.20 5.33 -20.76
N HIS A 30 23.13 5.70 -19.48
CA HIS A 30 23.95 6.79 -18.93
C HIS A 30 25.45 6.51 -19.01
N LEU A 31 25.88 5.28 -18.73
CA LEU A 31 27.28 4.87 -18.88
C LEU A 31 27.75 4.92 -20.34
N ARG A 32 26.91 4.49 -21.29
CA ARG A 32 27.21 4.56 -22.73
C ARG A 32 27.31 6.01 -23.22
N GLU A 33 26.43 6.90 -22.75
CA GLU A 33 26.49 8.32 -23.06
C GLU A 33 27.76 8.95 -22.49
N GLY A 34 28.13 8.62 -21.26
CA GLY A 34 29.36 9.09 -20.63
C GLY A 34 30.60 8.67 -21.39
N MET A 35 30.65 7.42 -21.85
CA MET A 35 31.74 6.93 -22.73
C MET A 35 31.78 7.61 -24.09
N ALA A 36 30.62 7.88 -24.69
CA ALA A 36 30.55 8.54 -25.99
C ALA A 36 30.95 10.01 -25.94
N ALA A 37 30.77 10.66 -24.79
CA ALA A 37 31.15 12.05 -24.54
C ALA A 37 32.64 12.20 -24.19
N ASP A 38 33.34 11.11 -23.87
CA ASP A 38 34.78 11.14 -23.53
C ASP A 38 35.64 11.38 -24.75
N PRO A 39 36.45 12.45 -24.81
CA PRO A 39 37.28 12.79 -25.97
C PRO A 39 38.51 11.88 -26.13
N SER A 40 38.77 11.00 -25.17
CA SER A 40 39.93 10.13 -25.16
C SER A 40 39.78 8.98 -26.20
N PRO A 41 40.80 8.67 -26.99
CA PRO A 41 40.79 7.51 -27.87
C PRO A 41 40.88 6.18 -27.10
N ASP A 42 41.25 6.21 -25.85
CA ASP A 42 41.31 5.05 -24.95
C ASP A 42 39.91 4.67 -24.45
N ARG A 43 39.34 3.68 -25.13
CA ARG A 43 37.98 3.18 -24.82
C ARG A 43 37.90 2.50 -23.45
N HIS A 44 38.99 1.87 -23.00
CA HIS A 44 39.04 1.21 -21.68
C HIS A 44 39.07 2.24 -20.55
N GLY A 45 39.93 3.26 -20.68
CA GLY A 45 39.97 4.38 -19.73
C GLY A 45 38.68 5.21 -19.72
N ALA A 46 37.98 5.35 -20.86
CA ALA A 46 36.68 6.00 -20.91
C ALA A 46 35.61 5.20 -20.09
N GLU A 47 35.63 3.86 -20.19
CA GLU A 47 34.76 2.98 -19.41
C GLU A 47 35.03 3.12 -17.89
N GLU A 48 36.30 3.12 -17.47
CA GLU A 48 36.67 3.32 -16.07
C GLU A 48 36.20 4.67 -15.54
N ARG A 49 36.40 5.75 -16.29
CA ARG A 49 35.97 7.09 -15.90
C ARG A 49 34.45 7.19 -15.81
N ALA A 50 33.71 6.60 -16.74
CA ALA A 50 32.24 6.57 -16.71
C ALA A 50 31.75 5.82 -15.45
N ILE A 51 32.31 4.65 -15.13
CA ILE A 51 31.98 3.89 -13.93
C ILE A 51 32.34 4.68 -12.65
N ALA A 52 33.52 5.29 -12.62
CA ALA A 52 33.95 6.11 -11.48
C ALA A 52 33.03 7.31 -11.23
N ALA A 53 32.50 7.92 -12.30
CA ALA A 53 31.54 9.02 -12.22
C ALA A 53 30.17 8.57 -11.66
N CYS A 54 29.74 7.33 -11.92
CA CYS A 54 28.52 6.75 -11.34
C CYS A 54 28.66 6.37 -9.85
N GLY A 55 29.88 6.18 -9.36
CA GLY A 55 30.17 5.84 -7.96
C GLY A 55 29.87 4.39 -7.59
N ASP A 56 29.70 4.14 -6.29
CA ASP A 56 29.46 2.79 -5.79
C ASP A 56 28.07 2.26 -6.21
N PRO A 57 27.97 1.08 -6.87
CA PRO A 57 26.70 0.51 -7.32
C PRO A 57 25.72 0.22 -6.17
N ARG A 58 26.21 -0.04 -4.95
CA ARG A 58 25.34 -0.28 -3.79
C ARG A 58 24.74 1.02 -3.25
N ALA A 59 25.53 2.09 -3.19
CA ALA A 59 25.05 3.41 -2.79
C ALA A 59 23.97 3.90 -3.76
N LEU A 60 24.23 3.76 -5.07
CA LEU A 60 23.26 4.10 -6.11
C LEU A 60 21.98 3.25 -6.01
N ALA A 61 22.11 1.94 -5.79
CA ALA A 61 20.95 1.05 -5.56
C ALA A 61 20.12 1.50 -4.36
N ALA A 62 20.74 1.92 -3.26
CA ALA A 62 20.07 2.39 -2.07
C ALA A 62 19.26 3.67 -2.34
N GLU A 63 19.77 4.61 -3.14
CA GLU A 63 19.07 5.83 -3.53
C GLU A 63 17.82 5.51 -4.38
N PHE A 64 17.97 4.68 -5.40
CA PHE A 64 16.83 4.24 -6.23
C PHE A 64 15.79 3.49 -5.41
N ALA A 65 16.21 2.64 -4.46
CA ALA A 65 15.31 1.92 -3.57
C ALA A 65 14.49 2.87 -2.69
N VAL A 66 15.10 3.93 -2.13
CA VAL A 66 14.40 4.94 -1.33
C VAL A 66 13.37 5.71 -2.16
N ILE A 67 13.74 6.14 -3.38
CA ILE A 67 12.83 6.85 -4.29
C ILE A 67 11.64 5.95 -4.66
N ALA A 68 11.90 4.68 -5.00
CA ALA A 68 10.85 3.72 -5.33
C ALA A 68 9.93 3.44 -4.14
N LEU A 69 10.50 3.32 -2.94
CA LEU A 69 9.76 3.14 -1.69
C LEU A 69 8.85 4.34 -1.41
N ALA A 70 9.32 5.57 -1.58
CA ALA A 70 8.54 6.79 -1.40
C ALA A 70 7.32 6.82 -2.33
N LYS A 71 7.50 6.48 -3.62
CA LYS A 71 6.42 6.39 -4.60
C LYS A 71 5.38 5.34 -4.23
N ARG A 72 5.80 4.17 -3.74
CA ARG A 72 4.90 3.10 -3.28
C ARG A 72 4.14 3.48 -2.02
N THR A 73 4.82 4.12 -1.06
CA THR A 73 4.19 4.64 0.16
C THR A 73 3.06 5.61 -0.17
N ARG A 74 3.26 6.49 -1.13
CA ARG A 74 2.22 7.43 -1.59
C ARG A 74 1.04 6.69 -2.25
N ARG A 75 1.31 5.66 -3.08
CA ARG A 75 0.25 4.83 -3.68
C ARG A 75 -0.54 4.07 -2.62
N LEU A 76 0.13 3.56 -1.59
CA LEU A 76 -0.56 2.92 -0.46
C LEU A 76 -1.49 3.91 0.25
N GLY A 77 -1.05 5.16 0.50
CA GLY A 77 -1.90 6.19 1.11
C GLY A 77 -3.20 6.43 0.32
N VAL A 78 -3.08 6.55 -1.01
CA VAL A 78 -4.26 6.67 -1.89
C VAL A 78 -5.11 5.40 -1.84
N GLY A 79 -4.50 4.21 -1.87
CA GLY A 79 -5.20 2.94 -1.78
C GLY A 79 -5.99 2.78 -0.47
N VAL A 80 -5.39 3.16 0.67
CA VAL A 80 -6.06 3.14 1.98
C VAL A 80 -7.27 4.09 1.98
N PHE A 81 -7.10 5.31 1.47
CA PHE A 81 -8.20 6.27 1.39
C PHE A 81 -9.35 5.75 0.51
N LEU A 82 -9.04 5.26 -0.69
CA LEU A 82 -10.05 4.70 -1.61
C LEU A 82 -10.71 3.45 -1.03
N GLY A 83 -9.96 2.60 -0.33
CA GLY A 83 -10.50 1.40 0.33
C GLY A 83 -11.49 1.77 1.43
N ILE A 84 -11.15 2.71 2.33
CA ILE A 84 -12.05 3.18 3.38
C ILE A 84 -13.29 3.85 2.79
N ALA A 85 -13.13 4.69 1.76
CA ALA A 85 -14.26 5.34 1.09
C ALA A 85 -15.17 4.30 0.41
N GLY A 86 -14.59 3.30 -0.26
CA GLY A 86 -15.34 2.21 -0.90
C GLY A 86 -16.16 1.40 0.11
N VAL A 87 -15.56 1.03 1.23
CA VAL A 87 -16.26 0.34 2.33
C VAL A 87 -17.39 1.20 2.87
N LEU A 88 -17.16 2.51 3.11
CA LEU A 88 -18.23 3.41 3.56
C LEU A 88 -19.42 3.45 2.60
N ILE A 89 -19.14 3.57 1.30
CA ILE A 89 -20.18 3.58 0.28
C ILE A 89 -20.97 2.26 0.28
N ALA A 90 -20.28 1.12 0.38
CA ALA A 90 -20.90 -0.20 0.41
C ALA A 90 -21.79 -0.38 1.64
N MET A 91 -21.32 0.03 2.83
CA MET A 91 -22.11 0.03 4.07
C MET A 91 -23.36 0.91 3.97
N LYS A 92 -23.22 2.15 3.48
CA LYS A 92 -24.37 3.06 3.30
C LYS A 92 -25.37 2.57 2.28
N ALA A 93 -24.91 2.02 1.17
CA ALA A 93 -25.78 1.42 0.15
C ALA A 93 -26.55 0.21 0.71
N ARG A 94 -25.92 -0.62 1.54
CA ARG A 94 -26.56 -1.76 2.19
C ARG A 94 -27.60 -1.33 3.23
N VAL A 95 -27.31 -0.30 4.03
CA VAL A 95 -28.29 0.26 4.98
C VAL A 95 -29.51 0.81 4.23
N ALA A 96 -29.28 1.53 3.14
CA ALA A 96 -30.37 2.03 2.28
C ALA A 96 -31.19 0.87 1.68
N TRP A 97 -30.54 -0.22 1.27
CA TRP A 97 -31.21 -1.42 0.76
C TRP A 97 -32.09 -2.07 1.81
N TYR A 98 -31.62 -2.20 3.07
CA TYR A 98 -32.45 -2.75 4.16
C TYR A 98 -33.69 -1.88 4.43
N ALA A 99 -33.52 -0.56 4.35
CA ALA A 99 -34.65 0.36 4.52
C ALA A 99 -35.70 0.20 3.38
N LEU A 100 -35.27 0.03 2.14
CA LEU A 100 -36.13 -0.18 0.98
C LEU A 100 -36.87 -1.52 1.01
N MET A 101 -36.25 -2.55 1.56
CA MET A 101 -36.81 -3.90 1.65
C MET A 101 -37.58 -4.13 2.96
N GLU A 102 -37.77 -3.10 3.77
CA GLU A 102 -38.50 -3.17 5.05
C GLU A 102 -38.01 -4.31 5.95
N CYS A 103 -36.69 -4.61 5.91
CA CYS A 103 -36.09 -5.67 6.70
C CYS A 103 -36.04 -5.25 8.18
N VAL A 104 -37.14 -5.57 8.91
CA VAL A 104 -37.25 -5.26 10.34
C VAL A 104 -36.61 -6.38 11.16
N MET A 105 -35.76 -5.98 12.11
CA MET A 105 -35.11 -6.91 13.04
C MET A 105 -36.05 -7.18 14.24
N SER A 106 -36.12 -8.44 14.72
CA SER A 106 -36.88 -8.78 15.93
C SER A 106 -36.37 -8.03 17.15
N ASP A 107 -37.24 -7.76 18.12
CA ASP A 107 -36.86 -6.98 19.33
C ASP A 107 -35.80 -7.66 20.16
N ASP A 108 -35.81 -9.00 20.23
CA ASP A 108 -34.83 -9.79 20.97
C ASP A 108 -33.39 -9.65 20.41
N MET A 109 -33.26 -9.44 19.10
CA MET A 109 -31.96 -9.28 18.45
C MET A 109 -31.50 -7.81 18.35
N ARG A 110 -32.40 -6.86 18.63
CA ARG A 110 -32.11 -5.42 18.49
C ARG A 110 -31.02 -4.94 19.48
N SER A 111 -31.00 -5.46 20.70
CA SER A 111 -30.00 -5.12 21.70
C SER A 111 -28.60 -5.64 21.35
N ALA A 112 -28.51 -6.89 20.90
CA ALA A 112 -27.26 -7.48 20.43
C ALA A 112 -26.75 -6.76 19.17
N ALA A 113 -27.64 -6.44 18.24
CA ALA A 113 -27.30 -5.70 17.03
C ALA A 113 -26.83 -4.26 17.35
N ALA A 114 -27.41 -3.58 18.36
CA ALA A 114 -26.97 -2.27 18.78
C ALA A 114 -25.53 -2.31 19.35
N PHE A 115 -25.21 -3.33 20.13
CA PHE A 115 -23.86 -3.52 20.66
C PHE A 115 -22.83 -3.76 19.53
N VAL A 116 -23.09 -4.69 18.63
CA VAL A 116 -22.20 -4.96 17.49
C VAL A 116 -22.09 -3.73 16.59
N GLY A 117 -23.17 -3.00 16.37
CA GLY A 117 -23.19 -1.75 15.59
C GLY A 117 -22.34 -0.63 16.23
N SER A 118 -22.25 -0.57 17.57
CA SER A 118 -21.37 0.38 18.24
C SER A 118 -19.88 0.04 18.04
N ILE A 119 -19.53 -1.24 18.05
CA ILE A 119 -18.17 -1.71 17.73
C ILE A 119 -17.81 -1.39 16.28
N ASP A 120 -18.71 -1.70 15.35
CA ASP A 120 -18.55 -1.40 13.94
C ASP A 120 -18.29 0.09 13.70
N ALA A 121 -19.17 0.95 14.21
CA ALA A 121 -19.01 2.41 14.07
C ALA A 121 -17.70 2.91 14.69
N GLY A 122 -17.35 2.44 15.89
CA GLY A 122 -16.10 2.79 16.56
C GLY A 122 -14.86 2.37 15.76
N ALA A 123 -14.85 1.15 15.25
CA ALA A 123 -13.77 0.61 14.43
C ALA A 123 -13.64 1.37 13.11
N PHE A 124 -14.76 1.67 12.44
CA PHE A 124 -14.77 2.44 11.19
C PHE A 124 -14.21 3.85 11.38
N TRP A 125 -14.70 4.61 12.37
CA TRP A 125 -14.22 5.97 12.63
C TRP A 125 -12.75 6.00 13.04
N THR A 126 -12.30 5.00 13.80
CA THR A 126 -10.88 4.83 14.15
C THR A 126 -10.04 4.59 12.90
N SER A 127 -10.49 3.71 12.00
CA SER A 127 -9.81 3.47 10.72
C SER A 127 -9.71 4.74 9.88
N LEU A 128 -10.78 5.51 9.77
CA LEU A 128 -10.82 6.75 9.00
C LEU A 128 -9.87 7.80 9.61
N ALA A 129 -9.92 8.02 10.91
CA ALA A 129 -9.06 8.99 11.60
C ALA A 129 -7.57 8.64 11.43
N LEU A 130 -7.22 7.36 11.59
CA LEU A 130 -5.84 6.88 11.40
C LEU A 130 -5.40 6.95 9.93
N GLY A 131 -6.31 6.69 8.98
CA GLY A 131 -6.05 6.86 7.55
C GLY A 131 -5.74 8.31 7.19
N ILE A 132 -6.51 9.25 7.70
CA ILE A 132 -6.29 10.71 7.52
C ILE A 132 -4.97 11.13 8.19
N ALA A 133 -4.73 10.72 9.44
CA ALA A 133 -3.49 11.02 10.15
C ALA A 133 -2.25 10.45 9.42
N GLY A 134 -2.38 9.25 8.86
CA GLY A 134 -1.37 8.63 8.00
C GLY A 134 -1.09 9.48 6.77
N ALA A 135 -2.13 9.87 6.03
CA ALA A 135 -1.98 10.70 4.84
C ALA A 135 -1.34 12.06 5.17
N ALA A 136 -1.76 12.71 6.25
CA ALA A 136 -1.19 13.97 6.73
C ALA A 136 0.29 13.84 7.11
N SER A 137 0.71 12.68 7.68
CA SER A 137 2.08 12.42 8.08
C SER A 137 3.09 12.36 6.93
N LEU A 138 2.61 12.09 5.69
CA LEU A 138 3.46 12.05 4.50
C LEU A 138 3.86 13.45 4.01
N GLY A 139 3.15 14.49 4.45
CA GLY A 139 3.40 15.86 4.03
C GLY A 139 3.21 16.07 2.52
N GLY A 140 2.66 17.19 2.11
CA GLY A 140 2.43 17.52 0.69
C GLY A 140 3.69 17.85 -0.13
N GLY A 141 4.90 17.58 0.39
CA GLY A 141 6.17 17.98 -0.22
C GLY A 141 6.64 17.04 -1.35
N ARG A 142 7.32 17.63 -2.36
CA ARG A 142 8.04 16.89 -3.41
C ARG A 142 9.37 16.28 -2.93
N ALA A 143 9.80 16.59 -1.70
CA ALA A 143 11.03 16.07 -1.12
C ALA A 143 10.91 14.58 -0.73
N PRO A 144 12.00 13.79 -0.83
CA PRO A 144 11.99 12.41 -0.39
C PRO A 144 11.69 12.34 1.12
N THR A 145 10.65 11.57 1.47
CA THR A 145 10.24 11.41 2.86
C THR A 145 11.27 10.59 3.63
N PRO A 146 11.76 11.08 4.78
CA PRO A 146 12.74 10.34 5.57
C PRO A 146 12.17 9.01 6.07
N LEU A 147 13.00 7.98 6.12
CA LEU A 147 12.64 6.61 6.52
C LEU A 147 11.81 6.51 7.82
N PRO A 148 12.09 7.28 8.90
CA PRO A 148 11.27 7.19 10.11
C PRO A 148 9.83 7.66 9.90
N ARG A 149 9.58 8.62 9.00
CA ARG A 149 8.21 9.03 8.63
C ARG A 149 7.48 7.93 7.85
N MET A 150 8.17 7.24 6.94
CA MET A 150 7.61 6.10 6.21
C MET A 150 7.23 4.95 7.16
N ARG A 151 8.06 4.71 8.19
CA ARG A 151 7.78 3.69 9.21
C ARG A 151 6.54 4.04 10.04
N ARG A 152 6.39 5.30 10.46
CA ARG A 152 5.20 5.79 11.17
C ARG A 152 3.95 5.69 10.31
N PHE A 153 4.03 6.13 9.06
CA PHE A 153 2.94 6.02 8.10
C PHE A 153 2.49 4.56 7.93
N ARG A 154 3.43 3.63 7.73
CA ARG A 154 3.13 2.21 7.61
C ARG A 154 2.41 1.67 8.84
N LEU A 155 2.84 2.04 10.05
CA LEU A 155 2.21 1.64 11.29
C LEU A 155 0.76 2.16 11.35
N LEU A 156 0.54 3.44 11.05
CA LEU A 156 -0.80 4.02 11.01
C LEU A 156 -1.71 3.31 9.99
N CYS A 157 -1.20 3.02 8.80
CA CYS A 157 -1.95 2.26 7.80
C CYS A 157 -2.27 0.83 8.28
N ALA A 158 -1.34 0.16 8.97
CA ALA A 158 -1.56 -1.18 9.49
C ALA A 158 -2.66 -1.19 10.57
N VAL A 159 -2.61 -0.23 11.51
CA VAL A 159 -3.64 -0.08 12.55
C VAL A 159 -4.99 0.32 11.96
N ALA A 160 -5.00 1.25 10.98
CA ALA A 160 -6.22 1.63 10.26
C ALA A 160 -6.85 0.42 9.55
N THR A 161 -6.05 -0.40 8.89
CA THR A 161 -6.55 -1.60 8.19
C THR A 161 -7.02 -2.67 9.18
N ALA A 162 -6.36 -2.83 10.33
CA ALA A 162 -6.82 -3.73 11.38
C ALA A 162 -8.18 -3.27 11.95
N ALA A 163 -8.36 -1.97 12.21
CA ALA A 163 -9.63 -1.40 12.64
C ALA A 163 -10.72 -1.60 11.56
N LEU A 164 -10.39 -1.37 10.27
CA LEU A 164 -11.32 -1.63 9.18
C LEU A 164 -11.73 -3.10 9.08
N THR A 165 -10.80 -4.02 9.34
CA THR A 165 -11.10 -5.47 9.37
C THR A 165 -12.11 -5.79 10.47
N VAL A 166 -11.97 -5.20 11.65
CA VAL A 166 -12.94 -5.36 12.75
C VAL A 166 -14.30 -4.83 12.34
N SER A 167 -14.38 -3.65 11.71
CA SER A 167 -15.62 -3.08 11.19
C SER A 167 -16.29 -4.01 10.17
N VAL A 168 -15.55 -4.50 9.17
CA VAL A 168 -16.09 -5.42 8.14
C VAL A 168 -16.59 -6.74 8.75
N ILE A 169 -15.89 -7.29 9.74
CA ILE A 169 -16.35 -8.51 10.44
C ILE A 169 -17.64 -8.23 11.22
N SER A 170 -17.69 -7.13 11.99
CA SER A 170 -18.86 -6.73 12.78
C SER A 170 -20.09 -6.51 11.88
N ASP A 171 -19.89 -5.84 10.77
CA ASP A 171 -20.92 -5.57 9.80
C ASP A 171 -21.39 -6.84 9.07
N GLY A 172 -20.49 -7.77 8.80
CA GLY A 172 -20.82 -9.12 8.32
C GLY A 172 -21.71 -9.89 9.29
N VAL A 173 -21.43 -9.81 10.59
CA VAL A 173 -22.26 -10.41 11.66
C VAL A 173 -23.65 -9.77 11.66
N LEU A 174 -23.73 -8.43 11.64
CA LEU A 174 -25.01 -7.70 11.61
C LEU A 174 -25.85 -8.07 10.37
N THR A 175 -25.20 -8.18 9.22
CA THR A 175 -25.86 -8.60 7.99
C THR A 175 -26.39 -10.03 8.07
N SER A 176 -25.60 -10.95 8.63
CA SER A 176 -26.02 -12.34 8.83
C SER A 176 -27.24 -12.45 9.74
N ILE A 177 -27.25 -11.68 10.84
CA ILE A 177 -28.41 -11.60 11.75
C ILE A 177 -29.65 -11.09 11.01
N ARG A 178 -29.52 -10.02 10.23
CA ARG A 178 -30.65 -9.44 9.47
C ARG A 178 -31.17 -10.40 8.41
N LEU A 179 -30.30 -11.07 7.68
CA LEU A 179 -30.72 -12.04 6.65
C LEU A 179 -31.37 -13.28 7.24
N ALA A 180 -30.98 -13.73 8.44
CA ALA A 180 -31.57 -14.85 9.13
C ALA A 180 -33.04 -14.55 9.61
N THR A 181 -33.31 -13.27 9.89
CA THR A 181 -34.62 -12.83 10.38
C THR A 181 -35.57 -12.32 9.29
N ALA A 182 -35.00 -11.92 8.14
CA ALA A 182 -35.79 -11.45 7.01
C ALA A 182 -36.30 -12.64 6.18
N ALA A 183 -37.62 -12.65 5.84
CA ALA A 183 -38.12 -13.51 4.77
C ALA A 183 -37.61 -13.02 3.41
N ALA A 184 -36.33 -13.34 3.13
CA ALA A 184 -35.56 -12.66 2.12
C ALA A 184 -35.91 -13.10 0.71
N SER A 185 -36.56 -12.22 -0.02
CA SER A 185 -36.80 -12.38 -1.47
C SER A 185 -35.57 -12.04 -2.33
N ALA A 186 -34.51 -11.40 -1.81
CA ALA A 186 -33.31 -11.06 -2.59
C ALA A 186 -32.05 -10.80 -1.71
N PRO A 187 -31.33 -11.84 -1.23
CA PRO A 187 -30.15 -11.66 -0.39
C PRO A 187 -28.87 -11.23 -1.18
N TYR A 188 -28.94 -11.12 -2.51
CA TYR A 188 -27.75 -10.96 -3.36
C TYR A 188 -27.01 -9.66 -3.10
N PHE A 189 -27.71 -8.53 -2.96
CA PHE A 189 -27.04 -7.24 -2.78
C PHE A 189 -26.22 -7.13 -1.48
N PRO A 190 -26.73 -7.51 -0.29
CA PRO A 190 -25.92 -7.53 0.94
C PRO A 190 -24.71 -8.45 0.84
N VAL A 191 -24.84 -9.62 0.21
CA VAL A 191 -23.74 -10.56 0.03
C VAL A 191 -22.65 -9.95 -0.86
N PHE A 192 -23.01 -9.34 -2.00
CA PHE A 192 -22.05 -8.65 -2.86
C PHE A 192 -21.35 -7.50 -2.15
N SER A 193 -22.08 -6.73 -1.34
CA SER A 193 -21.51 -5.63 -0.56
C SER A 193 -20.42 -6.15 0.41
N ILE A 194 -20.69 -7.22 1.15
CA ILE A 194 -19.71 -7.82 2.07
C ILE A 194 -18.52 -8.38 1.31
N LEU A 195 -18.73 -9.08 0.21
CA LEU A 195 -17.61 -9.59 -0.60
C LEU A 195 -16.71 -8.47 -1.13
N PHE A 196 -17.31 -7.35 -1.51
CA PHE A 196 -16.56 -6.16 -1.92
C PHE A 196 -15.73 -5.59 -0.77
N GLU A 197 -16.30 -5.46 0.43
CA GLU A 197 -15.61 -4.97 1.63
C GLU A 197 -14.45 -5.88 2.04
N ILE A 198 -14.65 -7.20 2.05
CA ILE A 198 -13.62 -8.19 2.29
C ILE A 198 -12.51 -8.05 1.25
N SER A 199 -12.87 -7.93 -0.03
CA SER A 199 -11.89 -7.79 -1.12
C SER A 199 -11.03 -6.52 -0.94
N CYS A 200 -11.64 -5.38 -0.62
CA CYS A 200 -10.92 -4.14 -0.32
C CYS A 200 -9.94 -4.34 0.84
N THR A 201 -10.39 -4.98 1.92
CA THR A 201 -9.56 -5.22 3.11
C THR A 201 -8.38 -6.14 2.80
N VAL A 202 -8.60 -7.22 2.06
CA VAL A 202 -7.54 -8.17 1.63
C VAL A 202 -6.50 -7.46 0.75
N VAL A 203 -6.92 -6.63 -0.19
CA VAL A 203 -6.03 -5.83 -1.05
C VAL A 203 -5.18 -4.88 -0.20
N LEU A 204 -5.77 -4.19 0.77
CA LEU A 204 -5.05 -3.29 1.67
C LEU A 204 -4.00 -4.04 2.51
N ILE A 205 -4.35 -5.20 3.06
CA ILE A 205 -3.41 -6.05 3.80
C ILE A 205 -2.24 -6.46 2.91
N ALA A 206 -2.51 -6.90 1.68
CA ALA A 206 -1.48 -7.30 0.72
C ALA A 206 -0.53 -6.14 0.39
N MET A 207 -1.07 -4.93 0.16
CA MET A 207 -0.27 -3.71 -0.11
C MET A 207 0.62 -3.33 1.07
N ILE A 208 0.11 -3.43 2.31
CA ILE A 208 0.88 -3.13 3.53
C ILE A 208 2.01 -4.15 3.72
N ARG A 209 1.73 -5.43 3.48
CA ARG A 209 2.75 -6.50 3.56
C ARG A 209 3.85 -6.31 2.54
N ASP A 210 3.52 -6.02 1.28
CA ASP A 210 4.52 -5.70 0.23
C ASP A 210 5.39 -4.51 0.65
N LEU A 211 4.77 -3.42 1.11
CA LEU A 211 5.51 -2.25 1.58
C LEU A 211 6.42 -2.57 2.79
N ALA A 212 5.95 -3.41 3.72
CA ALA A 212 6.72 -3.82 4.88
C ALA A 212 7.99 -4.60 4.49
N GLN A 213 7.88 -5.56 3.60
CA GLN A 213 9.00 -6.35 3.11
C GLN A 213 10.04 -5.44 2.42
N ARG A 214 9.62 -4.58 1.51
CA ARG A 214 10.52 -3.66 0.80
C ARG A 214 11.21 -2.66 1.71
N THR A 215 10.52 -2.18 2.75
CA THR A 215 11.13 -1.28 3.75
C THR A 215 12.27 -1.96 4.50
N MET A 216 12.14 -3.24 4.82
CA MET A 216 13.20 -4.01 5.48
C MET A 216 14.43 -4.17 4.58
N PHE A 217 14.23 -4.51 3.31
CA PHE A 217 15.33 -4.64 2.34
C PHE A 217 16.04 -3.32 2.08
N THR A 218 15.29 -2.21 1.89
CA THR A 218 15.88 -0.88 1.69
C THR A 218 16.69 -0.43 2.91
N ALA A 219 16.20 -0.71 4.13
CA ALA A 219 16.92 -0.38 5.35
C ALA A 219 18.22 -1.23 5.53
N ALA A 220 18.21 -2.46 5.04
CA ALA A 220 19.41 -3.31 5.03
C ALA A 220 20.48 -2.78 4.07
N LEU A 221 20.08 -2.32 2.87
CA LEU A 221 21.00 -1.72 1.89
C LEU A 221 21.69 -0.45 2.41
N GLN A 222 21.01 0.36 3.22
CA GLN A 222 21.58 1.60 3.77
C GLN A 222 22.58 1.37 4.93
N LYS A 223 22.62 0.18 5.51
CA LYS A 223 23.51 -0.15 6.63
C LYS A 223 24.82 -0.81 6.19
N MET A 224 24.90 -1.22 4.95
CA MET A 224 26.10 -1.81 4.35
C MET A 224 26.99 -0.76 3.71
#